data_2e80a20ad58afabcdfca37bc5231b0c9
#
_entry.id   2e80a20ad58afabcdfca37bc5231b0c9
#
_cell.length_a   1.000
_cell.length_b   1.000
_cell.length_c   1.000
_cell.angle_alpha   90.00
_cell.angle_beta   90.00
_cell.angle_gamma   90.00
#
_symmetry.space_group_name_H-M   'P 1'
#
loop_
_entity.id
_entity.type
_entity.pdbx_description
1 polymer ?
#
loop_
_entity_poly.entity_id
_entity_poly.type
_entity_poly.pdbx_seq_one_letter_code
_entity_poly.pdbx_strand_id
1 'polypeptide(L)'
;VVKFETRLANASKSRVELSRNVELYYNPVTLADADKLTPNFSWTEFFKSQGVAAPEKFSLAMPAFHEEVSKSLADTDPSVWRAYLRFHTVDSASPYLADAFVQENYEFYGKTLNGQKEQKPRWKRVLGTIENDAGEAFGQLYVKVAFSPEAKAKMEELVKNLAASLKDRIQGLSWMSEETKAKAIAKWETFTPKIGYPDKWRDWSGLQTQRDSYLGNVRAANESTPGGFQFMPC
;
A
#
# COMPACT_ATOMS: atom_id res chain seq x y z
N VAL A 1 21.00 9.93 10.40
CA VAL A 1 19.65 9.60 9.89
C VAL A 1 18.86 10.90 9.70
N VAL A 2 18.53 11.68 10.77
CA VAL A 2 17.64 12.85 10.72
C VAL A 2 18.02 13.86 9.64
N LYS A 3 19.31 14.24 9.52
CA LYS A 3 19.75 15.18 8.46
C LYS A 3 19.46 14.65 7.05
N PHE A 4 19.63 13.35 6.86
CA PHE A 4 19.39 12.71 5.57
C PHE A 4 17.89 12.67 5.26
N GLU A 5 17.06 12.33 6.24
CA GLU A 5 15.60 12.37 6.11
C GLU A 5 15.09 13.79 5.85
N THR A 6 15.65 14.80 6.52
CA THR A 6 15.32 16.21 6.27
C THR A 6 15.64 16.60 4.83
N ARG A 7 16.76 16.11 4.27
CA ARG A 7 17.11 16.32 2.87
C ARG A 7 16.05 15.74 1.93
N LEU A 8 15.65 14.49 2.16
CA LEU A 8 14.60 13.85 1.37
C LEU A 8 13.23 14.52 1.55
N ALA A 9 12.88 14.89 2.78
CA ALA A 9 11.63 15.59 3.06
C ALA A 9 11.52 16.94 2.34
N ASN A 10 12.62 17.69 2.24
CA ASN A 10 12.64 18.96 1.51
C ASN A 10 12.43 18.80 0.00
N ALA A 11 12.75 17.64 -0.56
CA ALA A 11 12.47 17.30 -1.95
C ALA A 11 11.06 16.72 -2.15
N SER A 12 10.34 16.44 -1.08
CA SER A 12 8.98 15.91 -1.08
C SER A 12 7.95 17.03 -0.99
N LYS A 13 6.67 16.67 -1.09
CA LYS A 13 5.53 17.55 -0.93
C LYS A 13 4.76 17.23 0.34
N SER A 14 4.07 18.23 0.89
CA SER A 14 3.22 18.03 2.05
C SER A 14 2.05 17.07 1.73
N ARG A 15 1.53 16.39 2.76
CA ARG A 15 0.34 15.51 2.61
C ARG A 15 -0.85 16.24 1.97
N VAL A 16 -1.02 17.53 2.28
CA VAL A 16 -2.13 18.33 1.74
C VAL A 16 -1.93 18.58 0.25
N GLU A 17 -0.73 18.96 -0.19
CA GLU A 17 -0.42 19.11 -1.62
C GLU A 17 -0.60 17.79 -2.37
N LEU A 18 -0.06 16.69 -1.82
CA LEU A 18 -0.20 15.36 -2.39
C LEU A 18 -1.66 14.94 -2.55
N SER A 19 -2.51 15.17 -1.55
CA SER A 19 -3.93 14.76 -1.59
C SER A 19 -4.78 15.56 -2.58
N ARG A 20 -4.32 16.74 -3.00
CA ARG A 20 -5.11 17.68 -3.83
C ARG A 20 -4.61 17.78 -5.27
N ASN A 21 -3.44 17.25 -5.58
CA ASN A 21 -2.83 17.42 -6.90
C ASN A 21 -2.47 16.06 -7.51
N VAL A 22 -3.33 15.58 -8.42
CA VAL A 22 -3.14 14.31 -9.15
C VAL A 22 -1.88 14.35 -10.03
N GLU A 23 -1.48 15.51 -10.53
CA GLU A 23 -0.28 15.67 -11.38
C GLU A 23 1.01 15.30 -10.64
N LEU A 24 1.02 15.37 -9.30
CA LEU A 24 2.16 14.93 -8.50
C LEU A 24 2.35 13.41 -8.51
N TYR A 25 1.28 12.65 -8.76
CA TYR A 25 1.32 11.18 -8.77
C TYR A 25 1.33 10.59 -10.17
N TYR A 26 0.71 11.26 -11.13
CA TYR A 26 0.53 10.74 -12.48
C TYR A 26 1.52 11.40 -13.45
N ASN A 27 2.73 10.86 -13.48
CA ASN A 27 3.81 11.28 -14.37
C ASN A 27 4.28 10.08 -15.19
N PRO A 28 3.57 9.69 -16.27
CA PRO A 28 3.94 8.55 -17.09
C PRO A 28 5.26 8.81 -17.82
N VAL A 29 6.25 7.97 -17.55
CA VAL A 29 7.58 8.02 -18.15
C VAL A 29 7.96 6.67 -18.75
N THR A 30 8.85 6.68 -19.73
CA THR A 30 9.55 5.47 -20.18
C THR A 30 10.71 5.15 -19.24
N LEU A 31 11.25 3.93 -19.30
CA LEU A 31 12.47 3.58 -18.57
C LEU A 31 13.63 4.52 -18.89
N ALA A 32 13.81 4.82 -20.18
CA ALA A 32 14.88 5.70 -20.64
C ALA A 32 14.75 7.13 -20.09
N ASP A 33 13.52 7.67 -20.03
CA ASP A 33 13.28 8.99 -19.44
C ASP A 33 13.50 8.99 -17.93
N ALA A 34 13.09 7.92 -17.25
CA ALA A 34 13.30 7.76 -15.81
C ALA A 34 14.80 7.62 -15.47
N ASP A 35 15.55 6.80 -16.21
CA ASP A 35 17.02 6.67 -16.03
C ASP A 35 17.75 7.99 -16.32
N LYS A 36 17.30 8.76 -17.30
CA LYS A 36 17.84 10.10 -17.57
C LYS A 36 17.57 11.09 -16.44
N LEU A 37 16.39 11.00 -15.83
CA LEU A 37 16.02 11.83 -14.67
C LEU A 37 16.81 11.45 -13.42
N THR A 38 17.14 10.18 -13.27
CA THR A 38 17.80 9.61 -12.09
C THR A 38 19.08 8.86 -12.45
N PRO A 39 20.14 9.56 -12.94
CA PRO A 39 21.30 8.92 -13.58
C PRO A 39 22.14 8.03 -12.64
N ASN A 40 21.94 8.12 -11.32
CA ASN A 40 22.63 7.29 -10.33
C ASN A 40 21.74 6.14 -9.81
N PHE A 41 20.55 5.93 -10.40
CA PHE A 41 19.62 4.86 -10.02
C PHE A 41 19.09 4.18 -11.29
N SER A 42 19.21 2.86 -11.39
CA SER A 42 18.73 2.09 -12.53
C SER A 42 17.33 1.52 -12.28
N TRP A 43 16.35 2.02 -12.99
CA TRP A 43 14.97 1.49 -12.95
C TRP A 43 14.88 0.08 -13.52
N THR A 44 15.71 -0.24 -14.51
CA THR A 44 15.80 -1.60 -15.07
C THR A 44 16.22 -2.62 -14.01
N GLU A 45 17.29 -2.33 -13.27
CA GLU A 45 17.74 -3.21 -12.19
C GLU A 45 16.75 -3.23 -11.01
N PHE A 46 16.08 -2.12 -10.75
CA PHE A 46 15.02 -2.08 -9.75
C PHE A 46 13.89 -3.06 -10.08
N PHE A 47 13.27 -2.97 -11.25
CA PHE A 47 12.20 -3.90 -11.64
C PHE A 47 12.66 -5.35 -11.67
N LYS A 48 13.86 -5.62 -12.17
CA LYS A 48 14.48 -6.95 -12.16
C LYS A 48 14.65 -7.49 -10.74
N SER A 49 15.12 -6.67 -9.80
CA SER A 49 15.28 -7.06 -8.39
C SER A 49 13.94 -7.39 -7.71
N GLN A 50 12.85 -6.80 -8.19
CA GLN A 50 11.50 -7.07 -7.73
C GLN A 50 10.85 -8.30 -8.40
N GLY A 51 11.55 -8.98 -9.32
CA GLY A 51 10.99 -10.08 -10.09
C GLY A 51 9.86 -9.66 -11.05
N VAL A 52 9.79 -8.38 -11.39
CA VAL A 52 8.77 -7.81 -12.27
C VAL A 52 9.40 -7.48 -13.63
N ALA A 53 8.72 -7.87 -14.70
CA ALA A 53 9.12 -7.45 -16.05
C ALA A 53 9.05 -5.91 -16.13
N ALA A 54 10.12 -5.30 -16.65
CA ALA A 54 10.17 -3.85 -16.77
C ALA A 54 9.05 -3.37 -17.71
N PRO A 55 8.15 -2.47 -17.26
CA PRO A 55 7.05 -1.98 -18.08
C PRO A 55 7.56 -1.01 -19.15
N GLU A 56 6.84 -0.92 -20.27
CA GLU A 56 7.16 0.09 -21.31
C GLU A 56 7.03 1.51 -20.75
N LYS A 57 6.01 1.76 -19.92
CA LYS A 57 5.76 3.01 -19.22
C LYS A 57 5.29 2.76 -17.80
N PHE A 58 5.67 3.63 -16.89
CA PHE A 58 5.17 3.65 -15.52
C PHE A 58 5.01 5.08 -15.02
N SER A 59 4.22 5.28 -13.97
CA SER A 59 4.08 6.60 -13.37
C SER A 59 5.16 6.82 -12.32
N LEU A 60 6.01 7.82 -12.54
CA LEU A 60 7.02 8.28 -11.58
C LEU A 60 6.42 9.40 -10.74
N ALA A 61 5.80 9.04 -9.61
CA ALA A 61 5.27 10.02 -8.68
C ALA A 61 6.38 10.92 -8.11
N MET A 62 6.13 12.21 -8.02
CA MET A 62 7.08 13.19 -7.47
C MET A 62 8.49 13.12 -8.09
N PRO A 63 8.67 13.48 -9.36
CA PRO A 63 9.96 13.38 -10.05
C PRO A 63 11.12 14.06 -9.28
N ALA A 64 10.92 15.24 -8.71
CA ALA A 64 11.92 15.96 -7.93
C ALA A 64 12.45 15.18 -6.71
N PHE A 65 11.60 14.36 -6.07
CA PHE A 65 12.03 13.47 -4.99
C PHE A 65 13.01 12.40 -5.51
N HIS A 66 12.70 11.78 -6.63
CA HIS A 66 13.56 10.74 -7.24
C HIS A 66 14.87 11.32 -7.75
N GLU A 67 14.87 12.54 -8.30
CA GLU A 67 16.10 13.28 -8.66
C GLU A 67 16.98 13.48 -7.43
N GLU A 68 16.40 13.89 -6.29
CA GLU A 68 17.16 14.10 -5.06
C GLU A 68 17.69 12.79 -4.48
N VAL A 69 16.91 11.69 -4.54
CA VAL A 69 17.40 10.34 -4.21
C VAL A 69 18.59 9.98 -5.10
N SER A 70 18.50 10.19 -6.41
CA SER A 70 19.59 9.90 -7.34
C SER A 70 20.86 10.73 -7.03
N LYS A 71 20.71 12.02 -6.74
CA LYS A 71 21.85 12.87 -6.30
C LYS A 71 22.47 12.35 -5.00
N SER A 72 21.61 11.97 -4.04
CA SER A 72 22.09 11.46 -2.76
C SER A 72 22.82 10.13 -2.85
N LEU A 73 22.52 9.29 -3.85
CA LEU A 73 23.31 8.09 -4.14
C LEU A 73 24.75 8.40 -4.56
N ALA A 74 24.96 9.52 -5.24
CA ALA A 74 26.29 9.93 -5.71
C ALA A 74 27.11 10.70 -4.66
N ASP A 75 26.46 11.54 -3.83
CA ASP A 75 27.13 12.52 -2.99
C ASP A 75 27.09 12.21 -1.48
N THR A 76 26.33 11.19 -1.04
CA THR A 76 26.20 10.87 0.37
C THR A 76 27.11 9.72 0.76
N ASP A 77 27.86 9.90 1.85
CA ASP A 77 28.76 8.87 2.36
C ASP A 77 28.02 7.56 2.64
N PRO A 78 28.56 6.40 2.22
CA PRO A 78 27.92 5.09 2.43
C PRO A 78 27.64 4.74 3.90
N SER A 79 28.32 5.35 4.86
CA SER A 79 28.02 5.15 6.30
C SER A 79 26.67 5.77 6.70
N VAL A 80 26.29 6.87 6.09
CA VAL A 80 24.99 7.52 6.29
C VAL A 80 23.88 6.63 5.75
N TRP A 81 24.05 6.09 4.53
CA TRP A 81 23.12 5.12 3.94
C TRP A 81 22.95 3.88 4.81
N ARG A 82 24.08 3.32 5.30
CA ARG A 82 24.01 2.17 6.22
C ARG A 82 23.27 2.48 7.50
N ALA A 83 23.49 3.65 8.09
CA ALA A 83 22.79 4.06 9.30
C ALA A 83 21.29 4.24 9.05
N TYR A 84 20.92 4.88 7.92
CA TYR A 84 19.54 5.08 7.48
C TYR A 84 18.84 3.73 7.27
N LEU A 85 19.40 2.85 6.46
CA LEU A 85 18.81 1.54 6.16
C LEU A 85 18.69 0.65 7.40
N ARG A 86 19.70 0.63 8.28
CA ARG A 86 19.65 -0.10 9.54
C ARG A 86 18.53 0.42 10.46
N PHE A 87 18.42 1.74 10.59
CA PHE A 87 17.38 2.35 11.41
C PHE A 87 16.00 1.93 10.89
N HIS A 88 15.69 2.15 9.62
CA HIS A 88 14.39 1.82 9.06
C HIS A 88 14.08 0.32 9.06
N THR A 89 15.09 -0.52 8.85
CA THR A 89 14.91 -1.99 8.95
C THR A 89 14.51 -2.41 10.35
N VAL A 90 15.17 -1.87 11.38
CA VAL A 90 14.85 -2.20 12.78
C VAL A 90 13.52 -1.57 13.19
N ASP A 91 13.28 -0.32 12.83
CA ASP A 91 12.05 0.39 13.13
C ASP A 91 10.83 -0.32 12.55
N SER A 92 10.86 -0.65 11.26
CA SER A 92 9.78 -1.39 10.57
C SER A 92 9.56 -2.79 11.15
N ALA A 93 10.63 -3.47 11.59
CA ALA A 93 10.54 -4.79 12.19
C ALA A 93 10.14 -4.76 13.67
N SER A 94 10.23 -3.60 14.34
CA SER A 94 10.09 -3.48 15.79
C SER A 94 8.80 -4.07 16.37
N PRO A 95 7.61 -4.02 15.70
CA PRO A 95 6.39 -4.65 16.19
C PRO A 95 6.46 -6.18 16.28
N TYR A 96 7.42 -6.80 15.60
CA TYR A 96 7.57 -8.24 15.43
C TYR A 96 8.80 -8.80 16.15
N LEU A 97 9.60 -7.95 16.79
CA LEU A 97 10.82 -8.30 17.52
C LEU A 97 10.54 -8.59 19.01
N ALA A 98 11.60 -8.64 19.81
CA ALA A 98 11.50 -8.82 21.26
C ALA A 98 10.76 -7.66 21.95
N ASP A 99 10.23 -7.90 23.15
CA ASP A 99 9.34 -6.98 23.88
C ASP A 99 9.89 -5.57 24.02
N ALA A 100 11.21 -5.39 24.20
CA ALA A 100 11.82 -4.07 24.29
C ALA A 100 11.59 -3.23 23.01
N PHE A 101 11.69 -3.82 21.83
CA PHE A 101 11.41 -3.15 20.57
C PHE A 101 9.92 -2.87 20.39
N VAL A 102 9.09 -3.83 20.74
CA VAL A 102 7.62 -3.69 20.67
C VAL A 102 7.15 -2.57 21.60
N GLN A 103 7.72 -2.47 22.80
CA GLN A 103 7.36 -1.43 23.76
C GLN A 103 7.81 -0.04 23.27
N GLU A 104 9.04 0.09 22.77
CA GLU A 104 9.54 1.36 22.22
C GLU A 104 8.71 1.83 21.01
N ASN A 105 8.36 0.92 20.11
CA ASN A 105 7.46 1.20 18.99
C ASN A 105 6.10 1.72 19.49
N TYR A 106 5.52 1.10 20.53
CA TYR A 106 4.27 1.55 21.10
C TYR A 106 4.40 2.94 21.77
N GLU A 107 5.45 3.18 22.57
CA GLU A 107 5.66 4.47 23.25
C GLU A 107 5.78 5.63 22.24
N PHE A 108 6.46 5.40 21.12
CA PHE A 108 6.61 6.42 20.10
C PHE A 108 5.37 6.51 19.18
N TYR A 109 5.05 5.46 18.43
CA TYR A 109 3.98 5.50 17.43
C TYR A 109 2.58 5.41 18.04
N GLY A 110 2.39 4.58 19.03
CA GLY A 110 1.09 4.40 19.68
C GLY A 110 0.73 5.56 20.58
N LYS A 111 1.57 5.83 21.57
CA LYS A 111 1.28 6.77 22.65
C LYS A 111 1.61 8.21 22.26
N THR A 112 2.85 8.48 21.82
CA THR A 112 3.31 9.86 21.56
C THR A 112 2.64 10.44 20.33
N LEU A 113 2.62 9.71 19.19
CA LEU A 113 2.06 10.23 17.94
C LEU A 113 0.55 10.06 17.82
N ASN A 114 -0.01 8.94 18.27
CA ASN A 114 -1.43 8.62 18.11
C ASN A 114 -2.27 8.77 19.39
N GLY A 115 -1.68 9.12 20.52
CA GLY A 115 -2.40 9.37 21.78
C GLY A 115 -3.07 8.12 22.39
N GLN A 116 -2.62 6.92 22.04
CA GLN A 116 -3.15 5.69 22.61
C GLN A 116 -2.80 5.62 24.11
N LYS A 117 -3.79 5.33 24.95
CA LYS A 117 -3.60 5.26 26.42
C LYS A 117 -2.90 3.98 26.85
N GLU A 118 -3.17 2.87 26.16
CA GLU A 118 -2.61 1.54 26.46
C GLU A 118 -2.35 0.74 25.17
N GLN A 119 -1.40 -0.16 25.23
CA GLN A 119 -1.09 -1.05 24.12
C GLN A 119 -2.16 -2.13 23.98
N LYS A 120 -2.59 -2.39 22.74
CA LYS A 120 -3.51 -3.50 22.47
C LYS A 120 -2.91 -4.85 22.93
N PRO A 121 -3.70 -5.75 23.53
CA PRO A 121 -3.25 -7.10 23.86
C PRO A 121 -2.59 -7.81 22.69
N ARG A 122 -1.59 -8.66 22.95
CA ARG A 122 -0.80 -9.34 21.92
C ARG A 122 -1.68 -10.03 20.84
N TRP A 123 -2.73 -10.73 21.27
CA TRP A 123 -3.59 -11.42 20.32
C TRP A 123 -4.28 -10.48 19.32
N LYS A 124 -4.69 -9.29 19.74
CA LYS A 124 -5.28 -8.27 18.84
C LYS A 124 -4.24 -7.70 17.88
N ARG A 125 -3.00 -7.53 18.33
CA ARG A 125 -1.90 -7.05 17.48
C ARG A 125 -1.56 -8.11 16.41
N VAL A 126 -1.43 -9.37 16.82
CA VAL A 126 -1.18 -10.49 15.91
C VAL A 126 -2.32 -10.66 14.91
N LEU A 127 -3.57 -10.57 15.35
CA LEU A 127 -4.72 -10.63 14.45
C LEU A 127 -4.67 -9.51 13.39
N GLY A 128 -4.37 -8.28 13.80
CA GLY A 128 -4.20 -7.18 12.84
C GLY A 128 -3.06 -7.42 11.84
N THR A 129 -1.96 -8.03 12.26
CA THR A 129 -0.88 -8.43 11.35
C THR A 129 -1.35 -9.49 10.34
N ILE A 130 -2.08 -10.51 10.80
CA ILE A 130 -2.63 -11.54 9.91
C ILE A 130 -3.61 -10.92 8.90
N GLU A 131 -4.46 -9.99 9.33
CA GLU A 131 -5.39 -9.29 8.45
C GLU A 131 -4.67 -8.48 7.37
N ASN A 132 -3.55 -7.83 7.71
CA ASN A 132 -2.77 -7.06 6.76
C ASN A 132 -1.98 -7.93 5.79
N ASP A 133 -1.31 -8.95 6.28
CA ASP A 133 -0.29 -9.69 5.53
C ASP A 133 -0.87 -10.92 4.82
N ALA A 134 -1.90 -11.56 5.39
CA ALA A 134 -2.55 -12.77 4.90
C ALA A 134 -4.08 -12.72 5.06
N GLY A 135 -4.67 -11.53 4.98
CA GLY A 135 -6.10 -11.31 5.26
C GLY A 135 -7.04 -12.15 4.42
N GLU A 136 -6.72 -12.37 3.15
CA GLU A 136 -7.54 -13.21 2.27
C GLU A 136 -7.47 -14.69 2.66
N ALA A 137 -6.29 -15.19 3.08
CA ALA A 137 -6.16 -16.54 3.62
C ALA A 137 -6.97 -16.72 4.90
N PHE A 138 -6.87 -15.76 5.82
CA PHE A 138 -7.64 -15.74 7.06
C PHE A 138 -9.13 -15.55 6.79
N GLY A 139 -9.49 -14.74 5.81
CA GLY A 139 -10.86 -14.51 5.36
C GLY A 139 -11.59 -15.77 4.94
N GLN A 140 -10.90 -16.75 4.35
CA GLN A 140 -11.50 -18.06 4.02
C GLN A 140 -12.03 -18.80 5.26
N LEU A 141 -11.33 -18.69 6.39
CA LEU A 141 -11.77 -19.28 7.65
C LEU A 141 -12.95 -18.50 8.25
N TYR A 142 -12.87 -17.17 8.20
CA TYR A 142 -13.92 -16.29 8.71
C TYR A 142 -15.25 -16.48 7.97
N VAL A 143 -15.20 -16.54 6.64
CA VAL A 143 -16.39 -16.69 5.79
C VAL A 143 -17.15 -17.98 6.09
N LYS A 144 -16.45 -19.07 6.39
CA LYS A 144 -17.09 -20.35 6.78
C LYS A 144 -17.98 -20.25 8.02
N VAL A 145 -17.73 -19.26 8.88
CA VAL A 145 -18.42 -19.13 10.17
C VAL A 145 -19.37 -17.94 10.18
N ALA A 146 -18.99 -16.82 9.55
CA ALA A 146 -19.63 -15.52 9.79
C ALA A 146 -20.29 -14.89 8.57
N PHE A 147 -20.08 -15.39 7.35
CA PHE A 147 -20.64 -14.78 6.15
C PHE A 147 -21.09 -15.83 5.12
N SER A 148 -22.36 -16.22 5.18
CA SER A 148 -22.90 -17.27 4.32
C SER A 148 -23.07 -16.82 2.85
N PRO A 149 -23.12 -17.77 1.88
CA PRO A 149 -23.44 -17.46 0.49
C PRO A 149 -24.76 -16.71 0.30
N GLU A 150 -25.78 -17.00 1.13
CA GLU A 150 -27.07 -16.31 1.08
C GLU A 150 -26.94 -14.85 1.54
N ALA A 151 -26.09 -14.58 2.53
CA ALA A 151 -25.79 -13.22 2.97
C ALA A 151 -25.07 -12.43 1.86
N LYS A 152 -24.10 -13.08 1.16
CA LYS A 152 -23.43 -12.50 -0.01
C LYS A 152 -24.45 -12.15 -1.10
N ALA A 153 -25.30 -13.08 -1.49
CA ALA A 153 -26.30 -12.88 -2.54
C ALA A 153 -27.27 -11.71 -2.22
N LYS A 154 -27.74 -11.62 -0.96
CA LYS A 154 -28.57 -10.48 -0.54
C LYS A 154 -27.85 -9.14 -0.63
N MET A 155 -26.56 -9.09 -0.27
CA MET A 155 -25.76 -7.87 -0.38
C MET A 155 -25.47 -7.50 -1.83
N GLU A 156 -25.25 -8.49 -2.70
CA GLU A 156 -25.09 -8.27 -4.15
C GLU A 156 -26.38 -7.70 -4.77
N GLU A 157 -27.56 -8.22 -4.39
CA GLU A 157 -28.84 -7.69 -4.80
C GLU A 157 -29.04 -6.26 -4.31
N LEU A 158 -28.74 -5.97 -3.04
CA LEU A 158 -28.82 -4.63 -2.47
C LEU A 158 -27.94 -3.63 -3.26
N VAL A 159 -26.68 -3.98 -3.52
CA VAL A 159 -25.75 -3.13 -4.26
C VAL A 159 -26.21 -2.94 -5.70
N LYS A 160 -26.74 -3.97 -6.35
CA LYS A 160 -27.33 -3.87 -7.70
C LYS A 160 -28.50 -2.88 -7.72
N ASN A 161 -29.39 -2.91 -6.76
CA ASN A 161 -30.53 -2.00 -6.64
C ASN A 161 -30.06 -0.56 -6.38
N LEU A 162 -29.06 -0.35 -5.52
CA LEU A 162 -28.45 0.95 -5.29
C LEU A 162 -27.77 1.49 -6.55
N ALA A 163 -27.05 0.65 -7.28
CA ALA A 163 -26.42 1.04 -8.53
C ALA A 163 -27.43 1.44 -9.59
N ALA A 164 -28.53 0.70 -9.73
CA ALA A 164 -29.63 1.06 -10.65
C ALA A 164 -30.25 2.41 -10.28
N SER A 165 -30.58 2.60 -9.00
CA SER A 165 -31.14 3.86 -8.51
C SER A 165 -30.18 5.05 -8.72
N LEU A 166 -28.87 4.83 -8.60
CA LEU A 166 -27.86 5.86 -8.89
C LEU A 166 -27.87 6.22 -10.38
N LYS A 167 -27.98 5.24 -11.27
CA LYS A 167 -28.06 5.46 -12.72
C LYS A 167 -29.28 6.33 -13.07
N ASP A 168 -30.46 5.95 -12.56
CA ASP A 168 -31.71 6.71 -12.79
C ASP A 168 -31.58 8.13 -12.26
N ARG A 169 -30.96 8.29 -11.09
CA ARG A 169 -30.72 9.60 -10.50
C ARG A 169 -29.82 10.48 -11.35
N ILE A 170 -28.70 9.95 -11.88
CA ILE A 170 -27.80 10.70 -12.77
C ILE A 170 -28.56 11.16 -14.02
N GLN A 171 -29.38 10.30 -14.61
CA GLN A 171 -30.18 10.63 -15.79
C GLN A 171 -31.21 11.74 -15.52
N GLY A 172 -31.81 11.75 -14.31
CA GLY A 172 -32.82 12.72 -13.89
C GLY A 172 -32.29 14.07 -13.41
N LEU A 173 -30.96 14.29 -13.32
CA LEU A 173 -30.39 15.55 -12.79
C LEU A 173 -30.63 16.73 -13.78
N SER A 174 -31.40 17.73 -13.37
CA SER A 174 -31.71 18.91 -14.18
C SER A 174 -30.54 19.89 -14.34
N TRP A 175 -29.61 19.91 -13.38
CA TRP A 175 -28.43 20.81 -13.38
C TRP A 175 -27.24 20.29 -14.19
N MET A 176 -27.28 19.02 -14.58
CA MET A 176 -26.19 18.38 -15.33
C MET A 176 -26.50 18.37 -16.83
N SER A 177 -25.55 18.80 -17.66
CA SER A 177 -25.70 18.75 -19.12
C SER A 177 -25.77 17.31 -19.63
N GLU A 178 -26.43 17.09 -20.78
CA GLU A 178 -26.53 15.75 -21.39
C GLU A 178 -25.16 15.13 -21.71
N GLU A 179 -24.20 15.94 -22.13
CA GLU A 179 -22.83 15.48 -22.36
C GLU A 179 -22.19 14.97 -21.04
N THR A 180 -22.37 15.69 -19.95
CA THR A 180 -21.85 15.31 -18.64
C THR A 180 -22.55 14.05 -18.09
N LYS A 181 -23.89 13.95 -18.30
CA LYS A 181 -24.64 12.74 -17.95
C LYS A 181 -24.10 11.52 -18.70
N ALA A 182 -23.86 11.65 -20.02
CA ALA A 182 -23.29 10.56 -20.83
C ALA A 182 -21.94 10.10 -20.30
N LYS A 183 -21.02 11.02 -19.95
CA LYS A 183 -19.73 10.71 -19.33
C LYS A 183 -19.87 10.06 -17.95
N ALA A 184 -20.82 10.53 -17.14
CA ALA A 184 -21.11 9.96 -15.83
C ALA A 184 -21.67 8.53 -15.92
N ILE A 185 -22.54 8.25 -16.90
CA ILE A 185 -23.07 6.91 -17.15
C ILE A 185 -21.96 5.99 -17.68
N ALA A 186 -21.14 6.45 -18.61
CA ALA A 186 -19.99 5.66 -19.09
C ALA A 186 -19.05 5.28 -17.94
N LYS A 187 -18.77 6.20 -17.02
CA LYS A 187 -18.00 5.91 -15.79
C LYS A 187 -18.75 4.93 -14.88
N TRP A 188 -20.06 5.07 -14.71
CA TRP A 188 -20.87 4.16 -13.92
C TRP A 188 -20.81 2.72 -14.48
N GLU A 189 -20.79 2.55 -15.80
CA GLU A 189 -20.71 1.23 -16.47
C GLU A 189 -19.38 0.52 -16.25
N THR A 190 -18.32 1.25 -15.84
CA THR A 190 -17.02 0.64 -15.50
C THR A 190 -16.92 0.21 -14.02
N PHE A 191 -17.95 0.48 -13.22
CA PHE A 191 -17.97 0.14 -11.81
C PHE A 191 -18.02 -1.38 -11.59
N THR A 192 -17.06 -1.91 -10.84
CA THR A 192 -17.01 -3.32 -10.46
C THR A 192 -17.24 -3.47 -8.97
N PRO A 193 -18.38 -3.99 -8.50
CA PRO A 193 -18.64 -4.20 -7.09
C PRO A 193 -17.75 -5.34 -6.54
N LYS A 194 -17.27 -5.18 -5.30
CA LYS A 194 -16.55 -6.21 -4.55
C LYS A 194 -17.29 -6.42 -3.24
N ILE A 195 -18.03 -7.52 -3.12
CA ILE A 195 -18.95 -7.76 -2.01
C ILE A 195 -18.52 -9.00 -1.23
N GLY A 196 -18.30 -8.81 0.08
CA GLY A 196 -17.98 -9.87 1.02
C GLY A 196 -16.62 -10.52 0.76
N TYR A 197 -16.57 -11.51 -0.11
CA TYR A 197 -15.36 -12.24 -0.44
C TYR A 197 -15.26 -12.51 -1.96
N PRO A 198 -14.04 -12.73 -2.51
CA PRO A 198 -13.82 -12.95 -3.93
C PRO A 198 -14.41 -14.30 -4.38
N ASP A 199 -14.87 -14.38 -5.62
CA ASP A 199 -15.36 -15.64 -6.19
C ASP A 199 -14.20 -16.63 -6.42
N LYS A 200 -13.01 -16.11 -6.69
CA LYS A 200 -11.78 -16.90 -6.79
C LYS A 200 -10.79 -16.42 -5.74
N TRP A 201 -10.58 -17.25 -4.73
CA TRP A 201 -9.59 -17.04 -3.69
C TRP A 201 -8.17 -17.11 -4.26
N ARG A 202 -7.30 -16.32 -3.68
CA ARG A 202 -5.87 -16.40 -3.94
C ARG A 202 -5.31 -17.73 -3.45
N ASP A 203 -4.35 -18.27 -4.18
CA ASP A 203 -3.59 -19.45 -3.77
C ASP A 203 -2.52 -19.07 -2.74
N TRP A 204 -2.65 -19.64 -1.55
CA TRP A 204 -1.74 -19.48 -0.42
C TRP A 204 -0.95 -20.77 -0.13
N SER A 205 -1.01 -21.77 -1.01
CA SER A 205 -0.33 -23.07 -0.80
C SER A 205 1.19 -22.95 -0.68
N GLY A 206 1.78 -21.90 -1.26
CA GLY A 206 3.20 -21.59 -1.16
C GLY A 206 3.62 -20.92 0.15
N LEU A 207 2.68 -20.46 0.98
CA LEU A 207 3.02 -19.77 2.23
C LEU A 207 3.51 -20.79 3.28
N GLN A 208 4.77 -20.67 3.65
CA GLN A 208 5.40 -21.46 4.71
C GLN A 208 5.51 -20.62 5.99
N THR A 209 4.95 -21.10 7.08
CA THR A 209 5.01 -20.44 8.40
C THR A 209 5.71 -21.32 9.44
N GLN A 210 6.33 -20.69 10.44
CA GLN A 210 7.05 -21.35 11.53
C GLN A 210 6.55 -20.85 12.88
N ARG A 211 6.58 -21.71 13.90
CA ARG A 211 6.08 -21.35 15.25
C ARG A 211 7.03 -20.46 16.03
N ASP A 212 8.30 -20.49 15.71
CA ASP A 212 9.39 -19.86 16.43
C ASP A 212 9.89 -18.54 15.81
N SER A 213 9.32 -18.12 14.67
CA SER A 213 9.73 -16.90 13.98
C SER A 213 8.55 -16.03 13.55
N TYR A 214 8.15 -15.08 14.42
CA TYR A 214 7.07 -14.15 14.07
C TYR A 214 7.47 -13.24 12.90
N LEU A 215 8.65 -12.62 12.96
CA LEU A 215 9.15 -11.78 11.87
C LEU A 215 9.35 -12.60 10.56
N GLY A 216 9.80 -13.85 10.67
CA GLY A 216 9.91 -14.76 9.52
C GLY A 216 8.56 -15.01 8.85
N ASN A 217 7.50 -15.21 9.63
CA ASN A 217 6.14 -15.40 9.11
C ASN A 217 5.60 -14.15 8.41
N VAL A 218 5.84 -12.96 8.97
CA VAL A 218 5.46 -11.69 8.35
C VAL A 218 6.18 -11.52 7.00
N ARG A 219 7.47 -11.80 6.93
CA ARG A 219 8.23 -11.77 5.67
C ARG A 219 7.71 -12.76 4.65
N ALA A 220 7.50 -14.02 5.05
CA ALA A 220 6.99 -15.06 4.17
C ALA A 220 5.59 -14.70 3.60
N ALA A 221 4.71 -14.12 4.41
CA ALA A 221 3.39 -13.68 3.96
C ALA A 221 3.51 -12.53 2.94
N ASN A 222 4.40 -11.56 3.18
CA ASN A 222 4.64 -10.45 2.27
C ASN A 222 5.28 -10.89 0.94
N GLU A 223 6.25 -11.82 0.97
CA GLU A 223 6.86 -12.40 -0.23
C GLU A 223 5.86 -13.22 -1.06
N SER A 224 4.92 -13.90 -0.40
CA SER A 224 3.85 -14.64 -1.06
C SER A 224 2.82 -13.72 -1.74
N THR A 225 2.88 -12.40 -1.53
CA THR A 225 1.95 -11.43 -2.11
C THR A 225 2.48 -10.93 -3.45
N PRO A 226 1.80 -11.13 -4.61
CA PRO A 226 2.20 -10.54 -5.89
C PRO A 226 2.26 -9.02 -5.77
N GLY A 227 3.41 -8.44 -6.08
CA GLY A 227 3.71 -7.04 -5.78
C GLY A 227 4.13 -6.79 -4.33
N GLY A 228 4.51 -7.83 -3.59
CA GLY A 228 4.78 -7.88 -2.17
C GLY A 228 6.01 -7.12 -1.68
N PHE A 229 6.19 -5.88 -2.11
CA PHE A 229 7.05 -4.91 -1.48
C PHE A 229 6.23 -3.73 -0.96
N GLN A 230 5.40 -3.97 0.05
CA GLN A 230 4.88 -2.89 0.89
C GLN A 230 5.76 -2.62 2.13
N PHE A 231 7.06 -2.91 2.05
CA PHE A 231 8.04 -2.39 2.99
C PHE A 231 8.75 -1.16 2.39
N MET A 232 7.97 -0.14 2.02
CA MET A 232 8.47 1.22 2.00
C MET A 232 7.66 2.01 3.00
N PRO A 233 8.19 2.24 4.20
CA PRO A 233 7.67 3.33 5.02
C PRO A 233 7.98 4.62 4.27
N CYS A 234 6.94 5.33 3.85
CA CYS A 234 7.03 6.75 3.57
C CYS A 234 7.14 7.54 4.87
#